data_1c9de665ebb1059e6114c2fdc1999a4f
#
_entry.id   1c9de665ebb1059e6114c2fdc1999a4f
#
_cell.length_a   1.000
_cell.length_b   1.000
_cell.length_c   1.000
_cell.angle_alpha   90.00
_cell.angle_beta   90.00
_cell.angle_gamma   90.00
#
_symmetry.space_group_name_H-M   'P 1'
#
loop_
_entity.id
_entity.type
_entity.pdbx_description
1 polymer ?
#
loop_
_entity_poly.entity_id
_entity_poly.type
_entity_poly.pdbx_seq_one_letter_code
_entity_poly.pdbx_strand_id
1 'polypeptide(L)'
;MTDEHEHDHDDHDDQHGHSHYDTPASRRARSEMEVRAMALEAALVENGVIASDAIDRFVDAMEHRFGPHHGARVVAKAWTDPDFKQRLLDDGTRAVAELGIAGPEGTVRVVENEPGVHNMVVCTLCSCYPWPLLGLPPIWYKSFEYRARAVAEPRAVLREFGVELPDDTKVRVWDSSAEIRYFVLPERPEHTGHLDEDELAALVDRNAMIGTGLVGAP
;
A
#
# COMPACT_ATOMS: atom_id res chain seq x y z
N MET A 1 24.74 -44.88 32.06
CA MET A 1 23.58 -44.92 31.17
C MET A 1 22.83 -43.65 31.46
N THR A 2 23.23 -42.61 30.82
CA THR A 2 22.66 -41.24 30.91
C THR A 2 21.99 -40.93 29.60
N ASP A 3 20.68 -40.78 29.64
CA ASP A 3 19.82 -40.47 28.53
C ASP A 3 19.79 -38.93 28.42
N GLU A 4 20.40 -38.38 27.37
CA GLU A 4 20.34 -36.97 27.02
C GLU A 4 19.13 -36.78 26.08
N HIS A 5 18.11 -36.09 26.58
CA HIS A 5 17.02 -35.58 25.75
C HIS A 5 17.45 -34.24 25.11
N GLU A 6 17.74 -34.27 23.82
CA GLU A 6 17.81 -33.10 22.97
C GLU A 6 16.41 -32.53 22.79
N HIS A 7 16.21 -31.31 23.22
CA HIS A 7 15.04 -30.48 22.85
C HIS A 7 15.35 -29.75 21.56
N ASP A 8 14.74 -30.20 20.47
CA ASP A 8 14.64 -29.44 19.24
C ASP A 8 13.78 -28.19 19.49
N HIS A 9 14.39 -27.03 19.41
CA HIS A 9 13.71 -25.76 19.31
C HIS A 9 13.41 -25.52 17.83
N ASP A 10 12.17 -25.70 17.44
CA ASP A 10 11.63 -25.21 16.16
C ASP A 10 11.67 -23.68 16.17
N ASP A 11 12.69 -23.13 15.53
CA ASP A 11 12.74 -21.72 15.15
C ASP A 11 11.68 -21.48 14.05
N HIS A 12 10.52 -20.99 14.45
CA HIS A 12 9.58 -20.39 13.54
C HIS A 12 10.14 -19.05 13.05
N ASP A 13 10.79 -19.13 11.91
CA ASP A 13 11.28 -17.97 11.15
C ASP A 13 10.04 -17.23 10.59
N ASP A 14 9.57 -16.21 11.32
CA ASP A 14 8.55 -15.28 10.86
C ASP A 14 9.14 -14.45 9.71
N GLN A 15 9.00 -14.97 8.49
CA GLN A 15 9.30 -14.25 7.26
C GLN A 15 8.26 -13.13 7.05
N HIS A 16 8.44 -12.03 7.77
CA HIS A 16 7.80 -10.78 7.41
C HIS A 16 8.30 -10.35 6.02
N GLY A 17 7.40 -10.35 5.05
CA GLY A 17 7.67 -10.04 3.66
C GLY A 17 8.38 -8.70 3.50
N HIS A 18 9.69 -8.73 3.35
CA HIS A 18 10.49 -7.57 3.01
C HIS A 18 10.19 -7.18 1.57
N SER A 19 9.69 -5.96 1.37
CA SER A 19 9.51 -5.33 0.07
C SER A 19 10.78 -5.49 -0.78
N HIS A 20 10.67 -6.10 -1.95
CA HIS A 20 11.76 -6.34 -2.91
C HIS A 20 12.40 -5.09 -3.51
N TYR A 21 11.98 -3.88 -3.07
CA TYR A 21 12.45 -2.60 -3.61
C TYR A 21 13.42 -1.86 -2.69
N ASP A 22 14.45 -2.56 -2.23
CA ASP A 22 15.52 -2.01 -1.41
C ASP A 22 16.74 -1.74 -2.32
N THR A 23 16.72 -0.63 -3.07
CA THR A 23 17.86 -0.25 -3.91
C THR A 23 19.07 0.15 -3.06
N PRO A 24 20.32 -0.03 -3.54
CA PRO A 24 21.51 0.41 -2.81
C PRO A 24 21.53 1.93 -2.51
N ALA A 25 20.86 2.77 -3.33
CA ALA A 25 20.73 4.18 -3.13
C ALA A 25 19.74 4.50 -1.99
N SER A 26 18.62 3.79 -1.92
CA SER A 26 17.65 3.93 -0.82
C SER A 26 18.23 3.49 0.52
N ARG A 27 19.10 2.47 0.54
CA ARG A 27 19.79 2.02 1.78
C ARG A 27 20.80 3.02 2.31
N ARG A 28 21.50 3.78 1.46
CA ARG A 28 22.46 4.82 1.88
C ARG A 28 21.77 6.07 2.43
N ALA A 29 20.72 6.54 1.79
CA ALA A 29 19.92 7.66 2.28
C ALA A 29 19.21 7.29 3.61
N ARG A 30 18.85 6.02 3.77
CA ARG A 30 18.23 5.44 4.95
C ARG A 30 19.13 5.49 6.18
N SER A 31 20.41 5.17 6.06
CA SER A 31 21.26 5.05 7.26
C SER A 31 21.45 6.36 8.02
N GLU A 32 21.65 7.48 7.33
CA GLU A 32 21.84 8.78 7.98
C GLU A 32 20.55 9.33 8.60
N MET A 33 19.43 9.25 7.86
CA MET A 33 18.12 9.69 8.36
C MET A 33 17.59 8.78 9.45
N GLU A 34 17.82 7.49 9.34
CA GLU A 34 17.44 6.51 10.36
C GLU A 34 18.18 6.76 11.68
N VAL A 35 19.50 6.99 11.63
CA VAL A 35 20.29 7.34 12.82
C VAL A 35 19.81 8.66 13.44
N ARG A 36 19.48 9.65 12.63
CA ARG A 36 18.93 10.93 13.12
C ARG A 36 17.55 10.74 13.76
N ALA A 37 16.67 9.93 13.15
CA ALA A 37 15.35 9.64 13.68
C ALA A 37 15.45 8.92 15.03
N MET A 38 16.31 7.90 15.13
CA MET A 38 16.56 7.17 16.38
C MET A 38 17.14 8.08 17.47
N ALA A 39 18.06 8.98 17.11
CA ALA A 39 18.63 9.92 18.05
C ALA A 39 17.59 10.92 18.58
N LEU A 40 16.69 11.39 17.70
CA LEU A 40 15.58 12.27 18.06
C LEU A 40 14.59 11.54 18.99
N GLU A 41 14.22 10.32 18.64
CA GLU A 41 13.35 9.47 19.45
C GLU A 41 13.94 9.26 20.85
N ALA A 42 15.21 8.85 20.94
CA ALA A 42 15.90 8.67 22.20
C ALA A 42 15.88 9.95 23.06
N ALA A 43 16.16 11.10 22.46
CA ALA A 43 16.11 12.38 23.15
C ALA A 43 14.70 12.73 23.65
N LEU A 44 13.66 12.45 22.89
CA LEU A 44 12.26 12.70 23.28
C LEU A 44 11.83 11.78 24.44
N VAL A 45 12.24 10.51 24.40
CA VAL A 45 11.99 9.55 25.48
C VAL A 45 12.75 9.95 26.74
N GLU A 46 14.04 10.28 26.64
CA GLU A 46 14.88 10.69 27.77
C GLU A 46 14.34 11.95 28.47
N ASN A 47 13.79 12.89 27.70
CA ASN A 47 13.17 14.11 28.23
C ASN A 47 11.71 13.91 28.66
N GLY A 48 11.16 12.70 28.59
CA GLY A 48 9.79 12.39 29.00
C GLY A 48 8.70 13.01 28.14
N VAL A 49 9.03 13.40 26.90
CA VAL A 49 8.07 13.98 25.95
C VAL A 49 7.17 12.90 25.34
N ILE A 50 7.74 11.72 25.07
CA ILE A 50 7.04 10.55 24.58
C ILE A 50 7.39 9.31 25.40
N ALA A 51 6.51 8.32 25.44
CA ALA A 51 6.82 7.01 25.99
C ALA A 51 7.72 6.22 25.03
N SER A 52 8.55 5.30 25.54
CA SER A 52 9.49 4.50 24.74
C SER A 52 8.83 3.64 23.67
N ASP A 53 7.56 3.29 23.84
CA ASP A 53 6.74 2.50 22.91
C ASP A 53 5.75 3.33 22.08
N ALA A 54 5.85 4.67 22.15
CA ALA A 54 4.87 5.56 21.51
C ALA A 54 4.89 5.45 19.99
N ILE A 55 6.09 5.33 19.40
CA ILE A 55 6.25 5.19 17.95
C ILE A 55 5.77 3.81 17.50
N ASP A 56 6.15 2.75 18.20
CA ASP A 56 5.72 1.39 17.89
C ASP A 56 4.19 1.27 17.94
N ARG A 57 3.56 1.80 18.98
CA ARG A 57 2.09 1.85 19.09
C ARG A 57 1.44 2.66 17.97
N PHE A 58 2.08 3.74 17.54
CA PHE A 58 1.57 4.55 16.43
C PHE A 58 1.68 3.78 15.11
N VAL A 59 2.81 3.13 14.85
CA VAL A 59 3.02 2.29 13.66
C VAL A 59 2.02 1.13 13.64
N ASP A 60 1.88 0.42 14.76
CA ASP A 60 0.90 -0.67 14.91
C ASP A 60 -0.54 -0.18 14.64
N ALA A 61 -0.91 0.98 15.19
CA ALA A 61 -2.22 1.57 14.92
C ALA A 61 -2.39 1.95 13.44
N MET A 62 -1.33 2.47 12.79
CA MET A 62 -1.37 2.82 11.37
C MET A 62 -1.42 1.59 10.46
N GLU A 63 -0.84 0.47 10.87
CA GLU A 63 -0.87 -0.79 10.12
C GLU A 63 -2.18 -1.56 10.31
N HIS A 64 -2.73 -1.57 11.53
CA HIS A 64 -3.88 -2.40 11.88
C HIS A 64 -5.21 -1.64 11.97
N ARG A 65 -5.19 -0.33 12.27
CA ARG A 65 -6.42 0.50 12.38
C ARG A 65 -6.62 1.45 11.21
N PHE A 66 -5.54 1.85 10.54
CA PHE A 66 -5.56 2.76 9.40
C PHE A 66 -4.67 2.13 8.34
N GLY A 67 -5.20 1.35 7.45
CA GLY A 67 -4.28 0.67 6.59
C GLY A 67 -4.88 0.04 5.35
N PRO A 68 -4.08 -0.74 4.64
CA PRO A 68 -4.47 -1.35 3.38
C PRO A 68 -5.75 -2.18 3.46
N HIS A 69 -6.09 -2.70 4.65
CA HIS A 69 -7.34 -3.42 4.88
C HIS A 69 -8.59 -2.55 4.67
N HIS A 70 -8.52 -1.23 4.95
CA HIS A 70 -9.62 -0.33 4.62
C HIS A 70 -9.81 -0.18 3.12
N GLY A 71 -8.71 0.01 2.38
CA GLY A 71 -8.75 0.04 0.92
C GLY A 71 -9.24 -1.27 0.33
N ALA A 72 -8.78 -2.41 0.86
CA ALA A 72 -9.21 -3.74 0.44
C ALA A 72 -10.72 -3.94 0.64
N ARG A 73 -11.29 -3.49 1.77
CA ARG A 73 -12.75 -3.50 2.01
C ARG A 73 -13.50 -2.61 1.02
N VAL A 74 -12.97 -1.42 0.70
CA VAL A 74 -13.56 -0.53 -0.33
C VAL A 74 -13.57 -1.23 -1.69
N VAL A 75 -12.49 -1.89 -2.07
CA VAL A 75 -12.38 -2.65 -3.32
C VAL A 75 -13.38 -3.81 -3.35
N ALA A 76 -13.41 -4.66 -2.33
CA ALA A 76 -14.32 -5.78 -2.23
C ALA A 76 -15.78 -5.34 -2.29
N LYS A 77 -16.13 -4.26 -1.58
CA LYS A 77 -17.45 -3.64 -1.64
C LYS A 77 -17.80 -3.16 -3.05
N ALA A 78 -16.87 -2.51 -3.74
CA ALA A 78 -17.10 -2.06 -5.12
C ALA A 78 -17.28 -3.22 -6.10
N TRP A 79 -16.66 -4.36 -5.85
CA TRP A 79 -16.82 -5.57 -6.68
C TRP A 79 -18.16 -6.29 -6.46
N THR A 80 -18.76 -6.15 -5.27
CA THR A 80 -20.00 -6.83 -4.89
C THR A 80 -21.24 -5.96 -5.00
N ASP A 81 -21.08 -4.64 -4.97
CA ASP A 81 -22.16 -3.65 -5.01
C ASP A 81 -21.94 -2.65 -6.15
N PRO A 82 -22.58 -2.84 -7.33
CA PRO A 82 -22.43 -1.95 -8.47
C PRO A 82 -22.87 -0.50 -8.20
N ASP A 83 -23.86 -0.29 -7.36
CA ASP A 83 -24.33 1.05 -7.01
C ASP A 83 -23.30 1.78 -6.13
N PHE A 84 -22.67 1.08 -5.20
CA PHE A 84 -21.54 1.61 -4.43
C PHE A 84 -20.35 1.92 -5.35
N LYS A 85 -20.00 1.00 -6.27
CA LYS A 85 -18.94 1.21 -7.24
C LYS A 85 -19.15 2.49 -8.04
N GLN A 86 -20.38 2.73 -8.53
CA GLN A 86 -20.68 3.93 -9.29
C GLN A 86 -20.45 5.19 -8.43
N ARG A 87 -20.94 5.20 -7.17
CA ARG A 87 -20.72 6.33 -6.26
C ARG A 87 -19.22 6.52 -5.94
N LEU A 88 -18.48 5.42 -5.81
CA LEU A 88 -17.05 5.45 -5.53
C LEU A 88 -16.24 6.09 -6.68
N LEU A 89 -16.62 5.81 -7.92
CA LEU A 89 -15.99 6.39 -9.12
C LEU A 89 -16.39 7.87 -9.30
N ASP A 90 -17.62 8.23 -8.95
CA ASP A 90 -18.12 9.60 -9.07
C ASP A 90 -17.54 10.51 -7.98
N ASP A 91 -17.55 10.07 -6.71
CA ASP A 91 -17.01 10.79 -5.55
C ASP A 91 -16.40 9.82 -4.54
N GLY A 92 -15.12 9.51 -4.74
CA GLY A 92 -14.40 8.57 -3.89
C GLY A 92 -14.35 9.00 -2.41
N THR A 93 -14.21 10.29 -2.14
CA THR A 93 -14.17 10.81 -0.76
C THR A 93 -15.47 10.52 -0.01
N ARG A 94 -16.61 10.79 -0.65
CA ARG A 94 -17.93 10.58 -0.07
C ARG A 94 -18.25 9.10 0.11
N ALA A 95 -17.96 8.28 -0.91
CA ALA A 95 -18.23 6.84 -0.86
C ALA A 95 -17.40 6.13 0.23
N VAL A 96 -16.13 6.49 0.38
CA VAL A 96 -15.27 5.96 1.46
C VAL A 96 -15.83 6.34 2.84
N ALA A 97 -16.36 7.54 3.00
CA ALA A 97 -16.97 7.98 4.25
C ALA A 97 -18.25 7.18 4.60
N GLU A 98 -18.99 6.64 3.62
CA GLU A 98 -20.14 5.74 3.86
C GLU A 98 -19.74 4.47 4.64
N LEU A 99 -18.50 4.04 4.51
CA LEU A 99 -17.94 2.88 5.22
C LEU A 99 -17.33 3.23 6.59
N GLY A 100 -17.52 4.47 7.06
CA GLY A 100 -16.97 4.95 8.34
C GLY A 100 -15.46 5.20 8.31
N ILE A 101 -14.83 5.18 7.13
CA ILE A 101 -13.40 5.47 6.99
C ILE A 101 -13.26 6.99 6.94
N ALA A 102 -12.49 7.54 7.91
CA ALA A 102 -12.23 8.98 7.94
C ALA A 102 -11.55 9.42 6.65
N GLY A 103 -12.11 10.44 6.03
CA GLY A 103 -11.58 10.99 4.79
C GLY A 103 -10.15 11.50 4.97
N PRO A 104 -9.29 11.30 3.99
CA PRO A 104 -7.96 11.91 3.98
C PRO A 104 -8.07 13.43 3.86
N GLU A 105 -7.02 14.11 4.24
CA GLU A 105 -6.83 15.47 3.79
C GLU A 105 -6.76 15.48 2.24
N GLY A 106 -7.63 16.23 1.60
CA GLY A 106 -7.80 16.29 0.14
C GLY A 106 -8.87 15.33 -0.41
N THR A 107 -9.08 15.38 -1.71
CA THR A 107 -10.08 14.59 -2.43
C THR A 107 -9.51 13.23 -2.85
N VAL A 108 -10.19 12.15 -2.53
CA VAL A 108 -9.91 10.82 -3.09
C VAL A 108 -10.56 10.71 -4.47
N ARG A 109 -9.75 10.46 -5.47
CA ARG A 109 -10.18 10.16 -6.82
C ARG A 109 -9.88 8.70 -7.14
N VAL A 110 -10.91 7.92 -7.40
CA VAL A 110 -10.77 6.51 -7.77
C VAL A 110 -10.64 6.36 -9.28
N VAL A 111 -9.70 5.52 -9.69
CA VAL A 111 -9.47 5.15 -11.09
C VAL A 111 -9.56 3.64 -11.22
N GLU A 112 -10.40 3.17 -12.12
CA GLU A 112 -10.68 1.75 -12.30
C GLU A 112 -9.77 1.12 -13.35
N ASN A 113 -9.20 -0.05 -13.03
CA ASN A 113 -8.62 -0.92 -14.04
C ASN A 113 -9.74 -1.63 -14.81
N GLU A 114 -9.59 -1.66 -16.13
CA GLU A 114 -10.51 -2.29 -17.06
C GLU A 114 -9.73 -3.19 -18.02
N PRO A 115 -10.35 -4.14 -18.69
CA PRO A 115 -9.69 -4.92 -19.73
C PRO A 115 -8.93 -4.04 -20.72
N GLY A 116 -7.62 -4.25 -20.84
CA GLY A 116 -6.74 -3.44 -21.68
C GLY A 116 -6.34 -2.07 -21.12
N VAL A 117 -6.70 -1.73 -19.88
CA VAL A 117 -6.28 -0.49 -19.20
C VAL A 117 -5.79 -0.78 -17.80
N HIS A 118 -4.54 -0.46 -17.52
CA HIS A 118 -3.94 -0.55 -16.20
C HIS A 118 -3.57 0.83 -15.68
N ASN A 119 -4.01 1.15 -14.48
CA ASN A 119 -3.74 2.43 -13.83
C ASN A 119 -2.65 2.28 -12.77
N MET A 120 -1.80 3.29 -12.66
CA MET A 120 -0.71 3.36 -11.70
C MET A 120 -0.66 4.75 -11.07
N VAL A 121 -0.42 4.82 -9.77
CA VAL A 121 -0.40 6.08 -9.02
C VAL A 121 1.03 6.44 -8.63
N VAL A 122 1.35 7.72 -8.74
CA VAL A 122 2.61 8.31 -8.29
C VAL A 122 2.32 9.66 -7.64
N CYS A 123 3.26 10.20 -6.88
CA CYS A 123 3.32 11.63 -6.56
C CYS A 123 4.72 12.13 -6.94
N THR A 124 4.84 12.88 -8.04
CA THR A 124 6.13 13.33 -8.55
C THR A 124 6.78 14.41 -7.68
N LEU A 125 5.98 15.16 -6.92
CA LEU A 125 6.47 16.27 -6.08
C LEU A 125 6.91 15.81 -4.68
N CYS A 126 6.15 14.92 -4.06
CA CYS A 126 6.42 14.51 -2.68
C CYS A 126 6.02 13.05 -2.43
N SER A 127 4.97 12.81 -1.66
CA SER A 127 4.46 11.47 -1.33
C SER A 127 2.97 11.50 -1.03
N CYS A 128 2.21 12.33 -1.75
CA CYS A 128 0.76 12.43 -1.58
C CYS A 128 0.10 11.08 -1.83
N TYR A 129 -0.71 10.64 -0.87
CA TYR A 129 -1.11 9.27 -0.74
C TYR A 129 -2.38 9.17 0.14
N PRO A 130 -3.36 8.35 -0.16
CA PRO A 130 -4.58 8.23 0.63
C PRO A 130 -4.37 7.37 1.88
N TRP A 131 -3.76 7.93 2.93
CA TRP A 131 -3.38 7.22 4.16
C TRP A 131 -4.50 6.40 4.82
N PRO A 132 -5.73 6.93 4.98
CA PRO A 132 -6.78 6.15 5.63
C PRO A 132 -7.14 4.85 4.91
N LEU A 133 -6.87 4.80 3.61
CA LEU A 133 -7.16 3.65 2.75
C LEU A 133 -5.97 2.69 2.61
N LEU A 134 -4.74 3.23 2.54
CA LEU A 134 -3.56 2.47 2.15
C LEU A 134 -2.51 2.37 3.25
N GLY A 135 -2.74 2.99 4.42
CA GLY A 135 -1.78 3.06 5.50
C GLY A 135 -0.60 3.98 5.21
N LEU A 136 0.55 3.72 5.82
CA LEU A 136 1.76 4.49 5.56
C LEU A 136 2.31 4.18 4.16
N PRO A 137 2.74 5.21 3.39
CA PRO A 137 3.30 4.98 2.08
C PRO A 137 4.59 4.15 2.18
N PRO A 138 4.76 3.13 1.32
CA PRO A 138 5.99 2.35 1.28
C PRO A 138 7.20 3.23 1.01
N ILE A 139 8.38 2.80 1.45
CA ILE A 139 9.62 3.57 1.27
C ILE A 139 9.89 3.82 -0.22
N TRP A 140 9.69 2.80 -1.06
CA TRP A 140 9.88 2.91 -2.48
C TRP A 140 8.96 3.95 -3.15
N TYR A 141 7.71 4.12 -2.66
CA TYR A 141 6.76 5.12 -3.19
C TYR A 141 7.29 6.55 -3.05
N LYS A 142 8.10 6.80 -2.02
CA LYS A 142 8.74 8.10 -1.74
C LYS A 142 10.09 8.25 -2.43
N SER A 143 10.66 7.19 -3.01
CA SER A 143 11.98 7.24 -3.63
C SER A 143 11.98 8.13 -4.87
N PHE A 144 13.09 8.81 -5.11
CA PHE A 144 13.25 9.66 -6.28
C PHE A 144 13.19 8.83 -7.57
N GLU A 145 13.74 7.63 -7.55
CA GLU A 145 13.77 6.70 -8.67
C GLU A 145 12.36 6.30 -9.10
N TYR A 146 11.52 5.86 -8.16
CA TYR A 146 10.13 5.52 -8.47
C TYR A 146 9.38 6.71 -9.05
N ARG A 147 9.45 7.88 -8.40
CA ARG A 147 8.72 9.07 -8.81
C ARG A 147 9.09 9.55 -10.21
N ALA A 148 10.37 9.50 -10.56
CA ALA A 148 10.83 9.89 -11.88
C ALA A 148 10.50 8.84 -12.96
N ARG A 149 10.76 7.56 -12.67
CA ARG A 149 10.64 6.48 -13.64
C ARG A 149 9.19 6.04 -13.87
N ALA A 150 8.32 6.12 -12.86
CA ALA A 150 6.91 5.79 -13.01
C ALA A 150 6.23 6.58 -14.12
N VAL A 151 6.65 7.84 -14.35
CA VAL A 151 6.12 8.68 -15.42
C VAL A 151 6.83 8.42 -16.76
N ALA A 152 8.15 8.26 -16.72
CA ALA A 152 8.95 8.13 -17.95
C ALA A 152 8.86 6.73 -18.59
N GLU A 153 8.87 5.70 -17.78
CA GLU A 153 8.93 4.29 -18.22
C GLU A 153 8.06 3.36 -17.34
N PRO A 154 6.74 3.62 -17.22
CA PRO A 154 5.87 2.92 -16.27
C PRO A 154 5.88 1.38 -16.45
N ARG A 155 5.94 0.88 -17.69
CA ARG A 155 6.02 -0.56 -17.94
C ARG A 155 7.31 -1.21 -17.43
N ALA A 156 8.44 -0.50 -17.49
CA ALA A 156 9.67 -1.00 -16.93
C ALA A 156 9.60 -1.09 -15.41
N VAL A 157 9.03 -0.06 -14.78
CA VAL A 157 8.77 -0.05 -13.34
C VAL A 157 7.83 -1.20 -12.95
N LEU A 158 6.72 -1.39 -13.65
CA LEU A 158 5.78 -2.49 -13.38
C LEU A 158 6.46 -3.86 -13.43
N ARG A 159 7.32 -4.12 -14.43
CA ARG A 159 8.08 -5.38 -14.50
C ARG A 159 9.02 -5.59 -13.31
N GLU A 160 9.58 -4.53 -12.76
CA GLU A 160 10.41 -4.61 -11.56
C GLU A 160 9.60 -4.97 -10.30
N PHE A 161 8.29 -4.68 -10.30
CA PHE A 161 7.33 -5.15 -9.30
C PHE A 161 6.74 -6.54 -9.61
N GLY A 162 7.20 -7.21 -10.68
CA GLY A 162 6.69 -8.50 -11.10
C GLY A 162 5.38 -8.44 -11.88
N VAL A 163 4.95 -7.25 -12.31
CA VAL A 163 3.73 -7.07 -13.10
C VAL A 163 4.07 -7.06 -14.58
N GLU A 164 3.69 -8.13 -15.27
CA GLU A 164 3.79 -8.25 -16.73
C GLU A 164 2.41 -8.05 -17.36
N LEU A 165 2.28 -7.00 -18.16
CA LEU A 165 1.04 -6.66 -18.86
C LEU A 165 1.19 -6.98 -20.35
N PRO A 166 0.11 -7.43 -21.03
CA PRO A 166 0.06 -7.54 -22.49
C PRO A 166 0.51 -6.23 -23.16
N ASP A 167 1.14 -6.34 -24.33
CA ASP A 167 1.73 -5.18 -25.02
C ASP A 167 0.66 -4.14 -25.43
N ASP A 168 -0.54 -4.59 -25.70
CA ASP A 168 -1.71 -3.78 -26.08
C ASP A 168 -2.41 -3.13 -24.87
N THR A 169 -2.10 -3.52 -23.63
CA THR A 169 -2.65 -2.90 -22.44
C THR A 169 -2.14 -1.47 -22.29
N LYS A 170 -3.03 -0.51 -22.18
CA LYS A 170 -2.68 0.89 -21.96
C LYS A 170 -2.35 1.14 -20.48
N VAL A 171 -1.14 1.55 -20.19
CA VAL A 171 -0.77 2.01 -18.83
C VAL A 171 -1.05 3.50 -18.71
N ARG A 172 -1.84 3.89 -17.68
CA ARG A 172 -2.13 5.27 -17.30
C ARG A 172 -1.49 5.57 -15.96
N VAL A 173 -0.68 6.62 -15.92
CA VAL A 173 -0.04 7.08 -14.69
C VAL A 173 -0.78 8.32 -14.19
N TRP A 174 -1.18 8.29 -12.90
CA TRP A 174 -1.91 9.34 -12.23
C TRP A 174 -1.02 9.98 -11.17
N ASP A 175 -0.81 11.28 -11.29
CA ASP A 175 0.05 12.05 -10.41
C ASP A 175 -0.79 12.67 -9.27
N SER A 176 -0.64 12.14 -8.06
CA SER A 176 -1.30 12.66 -6.87
C SER A 176 -0.73 14.00 -6.45
N SER A 177 -1.58 14.86 -5.90
CA SER A 177 -1.21 16.17 -5.34
C SER A 177 -1.70 16.32 -3.89
N ALA A 178 -1.47 17.48 -3.29
CA ALA A 178 -2.01 17.78 -1.96
C ALA A 178 -3.56 17.81 -1.95
N GLU A 179 -4.17 18.22 -3.06
CA GLU A 179 -5.62 18.34 -3.21
C GLU A 179 -6.28 17.04 -3.67
N ILE A 180 -5.61 16.26 -4.52
CA ILE A 180 -6.16 15.04 -5.12
C ILE A 180 -5.23 13.87 -4.86
N ARG A 181 -5.77 12.82 -4.25
CA ARG A 181 -5.09 11.56 -4.01
C ARG A 181 -5.77 10.46 -4.77
N TYR A 182 -5.04 9.87 -5.71
CA TYR A 182 -5.56 8.78 -6.51
C TYR A 182 -5.51 7.45 -5.76
N PHE A 183 -6.51 6.62 -6.05
CA PHE A 183 -6.66 5.26 -5.56
C PHE A 183 -7.07 4.38 -6.74
N VAL A 184 -6.38 3.27 -6.94
CA VAL A 184 -6.72 2.32 -8.00
C VAL A 184 -7.76 1.34 -7.49
N LEU A 185 -8.86 1.21 -8.21
CA LEU A 185 -9.79 0.09 -8.09
C LEU A 185 -9.31 -1.00 -9.06
N PRO A 186 -8.69 -2.07 -8.56
CA PRO A 186 -8.18 -3.14 -9.41
C PRO A 186 -9.31 -3.96 -10.02
N GLU A 187 -9.03 -4.65 -11.12
CA GLU A 187 -9.94 -5.62 -11.70
C GLU A 187 -10.22 -6.76 -10.73
N ARG A 188 -11.49 -7.19 -10.68
CA ARG A 188 -11.86 -8.37 -9.91
C ARG A 188 -11.29 -9.61 -10.60
N PRO A 189 -10.54 -10.48 -9.87
CA PRO A 189 -10.02 -11.69 -10.48
C PRO A 189 -11.13 -12.61 -10.98
N GLU A 190 -10.90 -13.26 -12.11
CA GLU A 190 -11.79 -14.28 -12.62
C GLU A 190 -11.99 -15.39 -11.60
N HIS A 191 -13.13 -16.09 -11.68
CA HIS A 191 -13.46 -17.22 -10.80
C HIS A 191 -13.67 -16.91 -9.31
N THR A 192 -13.70 -15.62 -8.91
CA THR A 192 -13.96 -15.20 -7.52
C THR A 192 -15.45 -14.97 -7.22
N GLY A 193 -16.37 -15.33 -8.12
CA GLY A 193 -17.81 -15.09 -7.98
C GLY A 193 -18.46 -15.80 -6.79
N HIS A 194 -17.80 -16.82 -6.23
CA HIS A 194 -18.26 -17.59 -5.07
C HIS A 194 -17.77 -17.03 -3.73
N LEU A 195 -16.82 -16.06 -3.75
CA LEU A 195 -16.22 -15.48 -2.55
C LEU A 195 -17.12 -14.37 -1.99
N ASP A 196 -17.19 -14.30 -0.67
CA ASP A 196 -17.84 -13.22 0.04
C ASP A 196 -16.94 -11.95 0.09
N GLU A 197 -17.46 -10.88 0.69
CA GLU A 197 -16.78 -9.57 0.72
C GLU A 197 -15.48 -9.61 1.53
N ASP A 198 -15.44 -10.36 2.64
CA ASP A 198 -14.25 -10.49 3.48
C ASP A 198 -13.18 -11.36 2.80
N GLU A 199 -13.58 -12.45 2.15
CA GLU A 199 -12.70 -13.30 1.35
C GLU A 199 -12.11 -12.53 0.15
N LEU A 200 -12.92 -11.71 -0.51
CA LEU A 200 -12.47 -10.84 -1.60
C LEU A 200 -11.49 -9.77 -1.10
N ALA A 201 -11.76 -9.16 0.04
CA ALA A 201 -10.86 -8.17 0.64
C ALA A 201 -9.49 -8.77 0.98
N ALA A 202 -9.43 -10.02 1.43
CA ALA A 202 -8.19 -10.72 1.74
C ALA A 202 -7.27 -10.94 0.51
N LEU A 203 -7.82 -10.88 -0.71
CA LEU A 203 -7.03 -10.98 -1.95
C LEU A 203 -6.36 -9.67 -2.36
N VAL A 204 -6.76 -8.54 -1.76
CA VAL A 204 -6.35 -7.21 -2.21
C VAL A 204 -5.23 -6.69 -1.33
N ASP A 205 -4.07 -6.50 -1.91
CA ASP A 205 -2.93 -5.88 -1.23
C ASP A 205 -2.80 -4.38 -1.56
N ARG A 206 -1.88 -3.72 -0.86
CA ARG A 206 -1.57 -2.30 -1.07
C ARG A 206 -1.08 -2.01 -2.49
N ASN A 207 -0.25 -2.89 -3.04
CA ASN A 207 0.38 -2.68 -4.33
C ASN A 207 -0.66 -2.70 -5.46
N ALA A 208 -1.67 -3.56 -5.37
CA ALA A 208 -2.79 -3.57 -6.31
C ALA A 208 -3.56 -2.25 -6.31
N MET A 209 -3.73 -1.63 -5.13
CA MET A 209 -4.43 -0.36 -4.96
C MET A 209 -3.59 0.89 -5.31
N ILE A 210 -2.28 0.73 -5.47
CA ILE A 210 -1.37 1.74 -6.06
C ILE A 210 -1.25 1.51 -7.57
N GLY A 211 -1.55 0.31 -8.03
CA GLY A 211 -1.38 -0.13 -9.41
C GLY A 211 0.01 -0.67 -9.73
N THR A 212 0.81 -1.02 -8.70
CA THR A 212 2.12 -1.68 -8.84
C THR A 212 2.04 -3.18 -8.55
N GLY A 213 0.85 -3.72 -8.40
CA GLY A 213 0.57 -5.15 -8.20
C GLY A 213 -0.70 -5.56 -8.92
N LEU A 214 -0.90 -6.86 -9.08
CA LEU A 214 -2.15 -7.48 -9.52
C LEU A 214 -2.78 -8.22 -8.34
N VAL A 215 -4.11 -8.22 -8.29
CA VAL A 215 -4.84 -8.93 -7.23
C VAL A 215 -4.64 -10.43 -7.37
N GLY A 216 -4.35 -11.10 -6.25
CA GLY A 216 -4.14 -12.55 -6.23
C GLY A 216 -2.84 -13.02 -6.89
N ALA A 217 -1.91 -12.12 -7.21
CA ALA A 217 -0.55 -12.51 -7.58
C ALA A 217 0.21 -13.01 -6.34
N PRO A 218 0.98 -14.10 -6.45
CA PRO A 218 1.73 -14.68 -5.34
C PRO A 218 2.84 -13.79 -4.80
#